data_ac78fc900209376c10c6f735eed144ec
#
_entry.id   ac78fc900209376c10c6f735eed144ec
#
_cell.length_a   1.000
_cell.length_b   1.000
_cell.length_c   1.000
_cell.angle_alpha   90.00
_cell.angle_beta   90.00
_cell.angle_gamma   90.00
#
_symmetry.space_group_name_H-M   'P 1'
#
loop_
_entity.id
_entity.type
_entity.pdbx_description
1 polymer ?
#
loop_
_entity_poly.entity_id
_entity_poly.type
_entity_poly.pdbx_seq_one_letter_code
_entity_poly.pdbx_strand_id
1 'polypeptide(L)'
;MKAKQFGNEHVLVFAVGEQVPETLNTYLLQHTITAAQFMAIGGFSQVQLAYFNVQTKQYEHRDVDEQVEAISLIGNVALMDGKPFVHAHVCVGSREYQAHAGHLRSATVRPTLELFLTQLNGELIREQDLSTGLEGLQP
;
A
#
# COMPACT_ATOMS: atom_id res chain seq x y z
N MET A 1 -7.56 -5.62 12.82
CA MET A 1 -8.23 -5.54 11.50
C MET A 1 -9.44 -6.47 11.48
N LYS A 2 -10.55 -6.04 10.86
CA LYS A 2 -11.71 -6.89 10.52
C LYS A 2 -11.71 -7.15 9.03
N ALA A 3 -12.12 -8.36 8.60
CA ALA A 3 -12.14 -8.73 7.20
C ALA A 3 -13.43 -9.45 6.84
N LYS A 4 -13.90 -9.25 5.60
CA LYS A 4 -14.99 -9.99 5.00
C LYS A 4 -14.70 -10.24 3.53
N GLN A 5 -14.89 -11.48 3.08
CA GLN A 5 -14.67 -11.90 1.71
C GLN A 5 -15.99 -12.09 0.97
N PHE A 6 -16.05 -11.68 -0.29
CA PHE A 6 -17.15 -11.80 -1.23
C PHE A 6 -16.61 -12.35 -2.56
N GLY A 7 -16.49 -13.67 -2.68
CA GLY A 7 -15.82 -14.26 -3.84
C GLY A 7 -14.36 -13.81 -3.90
N ASN A 8 -13.98 -13.10 -4.96
CA ASN A 8 -12.63 -12.56 -5.16
C ASN A 8 -12.44 -11.17 -4.52
N GLU A 9 -13.49 -10.59 -3.96
CA GLU A 9 -13.45 -9.28 -3.31
C GLU A 9 -13.24 -9.45 -1.80
N HIS A 10 -12.32 -8.68 -1.23
CA HIS A 10 -12.06 -8.62 0.20
C HIS A 10 -12.26 -7.21 0.70
N VAL A 11 -13.04 -7.05 1.76
CA VAL A 11 -13.22 -5.78 2.46
C VAL A 11 -12.48 -5.87 3.79
N LEU A 12 -11.48 -5.01 3.97
CA LEU A 12 -10.63 -4.98 5.16
C LEU A 12 -10.82 -3.65 5.87
N VAL A 13 -11.12 -3.69 7.16
CA VAL A 13 -11.26 -2.49 8.00
C VAL A 13 -10.17 -2.52 9.05
N PHE A 14 -9.19 -1.65 8.89
CA PHE A 14 -8.08 -1.52 9.82
C PHE A 14 -8.48 -0.68 11.04
N ALA A 15 -7.99 -1.08 12.19
CA ALA A 15 -8.21 -0.38 13.46
C ALA A 15 -7.08 0.63 13.74
N VAL A 16 -7.34 1.49 14.72
CA VAL A 16 -6.33 2.45 15.23
C VAL A 16 -5.04 1.73 15.62
N GLY A 17 -3.90 2.26 15.16
CA GLY A 17 -2.56 1.77 15.49
C GLY A 17 -2.04 0.66 14.60
N GLU A 18 -2.87 0.07 13.72
CA GLU A 18 -2.39 -0.93 12.77
C GLU A 18 -1.51 -0.27 11.71
N GLN A 19 -0.49 -1.01 11.27
CA GLN A 19 0.50 -0.53 10.31
C GLN A 19 0.18 -0.98 8.89
N VAL A 20 0.36 -0.10 7.93
CA VAL A 20 0.25 -0.40 6.50
C VAL A 20 1.62 -0.11 5.87
N PRO A 21 2.20 -1.05 5.08
CA PRO A 21 1.60 -2.26 4.51
C PRO A 21 1.68 -3.54 5.36
N GLU A 22 2.29 -3.54 6.54
CA GLU A 22 2.64 -4.74 7.31
C GLU A 22 1.42 -5.61 7.65
N THR A 23 0.33 -4.98 8.14
CA THR A 23 -0.91 -5.70 8.47
C THR A 23 -1.56 -6.29 7.21
N LEU A 24 -1.50 -5.57 6.08
CA LEU A 24 -1.98 -6.09 4.80
C LEU A 24 -1.15 -7.29 4.35
N ASN A 25 0.18 -7.22 4.40
CA ASN A 25 1.07 -8.32 4.03
C ASN A 25 0.79 -9.58 4.87
N THR A 26 0.52 -9.42 6.16
CA THR A 26 0.12 -10.53 7.04
C THR A 26 -1.17 -11.19 6.56
N TYR A 27 -2.18 -10.40 6.20
CA TYR A 27 -3.44 -10.88 5.64
C TYR A 27 -3.25 -11.63 4.32
N LEU A 28 -2.46 -11.08 3.40
CA LEU A 28 -2.17 -11.69 2.10
C LEU A 28 -1.50 -13.06 2.25
N LEU A 29 -0.53 -13.19 3.16
CA LEU A 29 0.13 -14.46 3.48
C LEU A 29 -0.86 -15.49 4.04
N GLN A 30 -1.72 -15.10 4.98
CA GLN A 30 -2.71 -15.99 5.60
C GLN A 30 -3.75 -16.51 4.61
N HIS A 31 -4.08 -15.73 3.59
CA HIS A 31 -5.07 -16.06 2.56
C HIS A 31 -4.48 -16.53 1.24
N THR A 32 -3.14 -16.68 1.16
CA THR A 32 -2.41 -17.12 -0.05
C THR A 32 -2.74 -16.26 -1.27
N ILE A 33 -2.84 -14.92 -1.08
CA ILE A 33 -3.12 -13.97 -2.15
C ILE A 33 -1.80 -13.53 -2.77
N THR A 34 -1.55 -13.93 -4.01
CA THR A 34 -0.31 -13.69 -4.75
C THR A 34 -0.43 -12.65 -5.86
N ALA A 35 -1.66 -12.28 -6.21
CA ALA A 35 -1.98 -11.26 -7.20
C ALA A 35 -3.27 -10.54 -6.83
N ALA A 36 -3.23 -9.23 -6.71
CA ALA A 36 -4.40 -8.41 -6.42
C ALA A 36 -4.19 -6.95 -6.83
N GLN A 37 -5.30 -6.21 -6.94
CA GLN A 37 -5.33 -4.77 -6.90
C GLN A 37 -6.15 -4.32 -5.69
N PHE A 38 -5.92 -3.11 -5.20
CA PHE A 38 -6.69 -2.58 -4.08
C PHE A 38 -6.80 -1.06 -4.10
N MET A 39 -7.82 -0.56 -3.41
CA MET A 39 -8.01 0.83 -3.11
C MET A 39 -8.49 1.00 -1.68
N ALA A 40 -8.15 2.13 -1.05
CA ALA A 40 -8.60 2.43 0.29
C ALA A 40 -8.79 3.93 0.52
N ILE A 41 -9.65 4.23 1.51
CA ILE A 41 -9.83 5.56 2.08
C ILE A 41 -9.85 5.44 3.61
N GLY A 42 -9.61 6.53 4.32
CA GLY A 42 -9.62 6.56 5.78
C GLY A 42 -8.69 7.62 6.33
N GLY A 43 -7.88 7.30 7.33
CA GLY A 43 -6.95 8.26 7.91
C GLY A 43 -5.75 7.62 8.58
N PHE A 44 -4.72 8.44 8.76
CA PHE A 44 -3.48 8.07 9.41
C PHE A 44 -3.11 9.09 10.49
N SER A 45 -2.42 8.63 11.54
CA SER A 45 -1.75 9.53 12.50
C SER A 45 -0.35 9.89 12.05
N GLN A 46 0.22 9.08 11.15
CA GLN A 46 1.59 9.23 10.68
C GLN A 46 1.71 8.50 9.33
N VAL A 47 2.41 9.09 8.37
CA VAL A 47 2.68 8.47 7.07
C VAL A 47 4.10 8.81 6.62
N GLN A 48 4.82 7.82 6.12
CA GLN A 48 6.08 7.99 5.43
C GLN A 48 5.89 7.81 3.93
N LEU A 49 6.12 8.87 3.20
CA LEU A 49 6.09 8.93 1.74
C LEU A 49 7.49 8.74 1.18
N ALA A 50 7.57 8.24 -0.05
CA ALA A 50 8.82 8.17 -0.78
C ALA A 50 8.65 8.68 -2.22
N TYR A 51 9.76 9.18 -2.76
CA TYR A 51 9.91 9.57 -4.15
C TYR A 51 11.14 8.88 -4.72
N PHE A 52 11.00 8.15 -5.81
CA PHE A 52 12.13 7.51 -6.46
C PHE A 52 12.84 8.50 -7.39
N ASN A 53 14.08 8.84 -7.07
CA ASN A 53 14.92 9.67 -7.89
C ASN A 53 15.60 8.82 -8.97
N VAL A 54 15.17 8.96 -10.22
CA VAL A 54 15.66 8.16 -11.35
C VAL A 54 17.14 8.42 -11.70
N GLN A 55 17.67 9.58 -11.32
CA GLN A 55 19.07 9.94 -11.59
C GLN A 55 20.02 9.27 -10.59
N THR A 56 19.65 9.30 -9.30
CA THR A 56 20.45 8.68 -8.23
C THR A 56 20.11 7.21 -8.00
N LYS A 57 19.00 6.71 -8.59
CA LYS A 57 18.42 5.39 -8.34
C LYS A 57 18.15 5.11 -6.86
N GLN A 58 17.73 6.13 -6.11
CA GLN A 58 17.47 6.06 -4.68
C GLN A 58 16.10 6.63 -4.33
N TYR A 59 15.51 6.13 -3.24
CA TYR A 59 14.32 6.71 -2.67
C TYR A 59 14.67 7.87 -1.72
N GLU A 60 14.01 9.00 -1.93
CA GLU A 60 13.96 10.12 -1.02
C GLU A 60 12.70 9.98 -0.16
N HIS A 61 12.82 10.16 1.15
CA HIS A 61 11.73 9.95 2.10
C HIS A 61 11.23 11.27 2.68
N ARG A 62 9.91 11.33 2.94
CA ARG A 62 9.27 12.42 3.63
C ARG A 62 8.29 11.88 4.67
N ASP A 63 8.47 12.28 5.92
CA ASP A 63 7.53 11.98 6.99
C ASP A 63 6.45 13.07 7.05
N VAL A 64 5.20 12.65 7.23
CA VAL A 64 4.05 13.48 7.58
C VAL A 64 3.60 13.02 8.96
N ASP A 65 4.03 13.76 9.98
CA ASP A 65 3.88 13.39 11.40
C ASP A 65 2.73 14.17 12.05
N GLU A 66 1.57 14.04 11.44
CA GLU A 66 0.30 14.61 11.91
C GLU A 66 -0.87 13.74 11.47
N GLN A 67 -2.04 13.95 12.06
CA GLN A 67 -3.25 13.30 11.57
C GLN A 67 -3.63 13.83 10.20
N VAL A 68 -3.83 12.90 9.24
CA VAL A 68 -4.21 13.19 7.85
C VAL A 68 -5.32 12.28 7.39
N GLU A 69 -6.11 12.76 6.44
CA GLU A 69 -7.10 11.94 5.72
C GLU A 69 -6.41 11.21 4.56
N ALA A 70 -6.58 9.90 4.46
CA ALA A 70 -6.19 9.12 3.29
C ALA A 70 -7.26 9.30 2.19
N ILE A 71 -7.02 10.28 1.31
CA ILE A 71 -7.97 10.64 0.23
C ILE A 71 -8.03 9.52 -0.82
N SER A 72 -6.88 8.91 -1.09
CA SER A 72 -6.75 7.80 -2.03
C SER A 72 -5.49 7.02 -1.68
N LEU A 73 -5.65 5.74 -1.41
CA LEU A 73 -4.57 4.77 -1.35
C LEU A 73 -4.88 3.72 -2.41
N ILE A 74 -4.01 3.57 -3.39
CA ILE A 74 -4.17 2.60 -4.47
C ILE A 74 -2.91 1.76 -4.61
N GLY A 75 -3.07 0.50 -4.98
CA GLY A 75 -1.90 -0.37 -5.13
C GLY A 75 -2.22 -1.72 -5.75
N ASN A 76 -1.18 -2.51 -5.82
CA ASN A 76 -1.24 -3.88 -6.29
C ASN A 76 -0.39 -4.80 -5.41
N VAL A 77 -0.67 -6.08 -5.55
CA VAL A 77 0.05 -7.18 -4.90
C VAL A 77 0.64 -8.06 -5.99
N ALA A 78 1.90 -8.39 -5.84
CA ALA A 78 2.60 -9.36 -6.67
C ALA A 78 3.63 -10.11 -5.82
N LEU A 79 4.14 -11.23 -6.30
CA LEU A 79 5.24 -11.95 -5.65
C LEU A 79 6.57 -11.23 -5.90
N MET A 80 7.33 -11.04 -4.85
CA MET A 80 8.73 -10.64 -4.87
C MET A 80 9.50 -11.62 -3.98
N ASP A 81 10.50 -12.29 -4.54
CA ASP A 81 11.25 -13.36 -3.86
C ASP A 81 10.32 -14.46 -3.27
N GLY A 82 9.25 -14.80 -4.01
CA GLY A 82 8.28 -15.82 -3.62
C GLY A 82 7.33 -15.43 -2.48
N LYS A 83 7.29 -14.15 -2.08
CA LYS A 83 6.40 -13.63 -1.02
C LYS A 83 5.51 -12.52 -1.57
N PRO A 84 4.25 -12.40 -1.09
CA PRO A 84 3.42 -11.25 -1.43
C PRO A 84 4.10 -9.94 -1.05
N PHE A 85 4.15 -9.03 -2.00
CA PHE A 85 4.69 -7.69 -1.86
C PHE A 85 3.61 -6.66 -2.24
N VAL A 86 3.40 -5.69 -1.37
CA VAL A 86 2.46 -4.58 -1.58
C VAL A 86 3.20 -3.40 -2.19
N HIS A 87 2.80 -2.98 -3.38
CA HIS A 87 3.21 -1.72 -3.99
C HIS A 87 2.04 -0.75 -3.97
N ALA A 88 2.20 0.37 -3.32
CA ALA A 88 1.12 1.34 -3.14
C ALA A 88 1.60 2.79 -3.26
N HIS A 89 0.70 3.62 -3.79
CA HIS A 89 0.81 5.07 -3.76
C HIS A 89 -0.36 5.65 -2.96
N VAL A 90 -0.11 6.76 -2.28
CA VAL A 90 -1.11 7.41 -1.44
C VAL A 90 -1.12 8.91 -1.67
N CYS A 91 -2.33 9.48 -1.64
CA CYS A 91 -2.55 10.91 -1.48
C CYS A 91 -3.22 11.13 -0.12
N VAL A 92 -2.60 11.96 0.73
CA VAL A 92 -3.14 12.34 2.03
C VAL A 92 -3.44 13.83 2.07
N GLY A 93 -4.50 14.20 2.78
CA GLY A 93 -4.90 15.59 3.02
C GLY A 93 -4.65 16.00 4.47
N SER A 94 -3.95 17.13 4.67
CA SER A 94 -3.75 17.71 6.00
C SER A 94 -5.00 18.44 6.51
N ARG A 95 -4.96 18.89 7.77
CA ARG A 95 -6.01 19.73 8.38
C ARG A 95 -6.23 21.04 7.61
N GLU A 96 -5.20 21.57 6.97
CA GLU A 96 -5.24 22.78 6.13
C GLU A 96 -5.66 22.48 4.69
N TYR A 97 -6.14 21.26 4.40
CA TYR A 97 -6.54 20.79 3.07
C TYR A 97 -5.40 20.77 2.05
N GLN A 98 -4.15 20.71 2.52
CA GLN A 98 -2.99 20.54 1.64
C GLN A 98 -2.78 19.06 1.34
N ALA A 99 -2.51 18.75 0.08
CA ALA A 99 -2.26 17.39 -0.36
C ALA A 99 -0.76 17.06 -0.35
N HIS A 100 -0.44 15.89 0.18
CA HIS A 100 0.87 15.25 0.07
C HIS A 100 0.67 13.88 -0.57
N ALA A 101 1.47 13.55 -1.59
CA ALA A 101 1.33 12.30 -2.31
C ALA A 101 2.68 11.69 -2.64
N GLY A 102 2.72 10.36 -2.74
CA GLY A 102 3.92 9.62 -3.11
C GLY A 102 3.76 8.12 -2.96
N HIS A 103 4.87 7.42 -3.13
CA HIS A 103 4.96 6.01 -2.81
C HIS A 103 4.80 5.81 -1.30
N LEU A 104 3.93 4.88 -0.89
CA LEU A 104 3.71 4.55 0.52
C LEU A 104 4.85 3.67 1.04
N ARG A 105 5.59 4.16 2.02
CA ARG A 105 6.57 3.34 2.77
C ARG A 105 5.94 2.70 3.99
N SER A 106 5.28 3.52 4.80
CA SER A 106 4.57 3.07 5.99
C SER A 106 3.51 4.09 6.39
N ALA A 107 2.47 3.63 7.10
CA ALA A 107 1.50 4.49 7.71
C ALA A 107 0.90 3.83 8.96
N THR A 108 0.55 4.65 9.96
CA THR A 108 -0.16 4.21 11.16
C THR A 108 -1.62 4.65 11.07
N VAL A 109 -2.54 3.69 11.07
CA VAL A 109 -3.97 3.95 10.89
C VAL A 109 -4.56 4.74 12.04
N ARG A 110 -5.36 5.81 11.72
CA ARG A 110 -6.17 6.59 12.65
C ARG A 110 -7.17 7.47 11.89
N PRO A 111 -8.48 7.41 12.16
CA PRO A 111 -9.16 6.52 13.12
C PRO A 111 -9.40 5.12 12.54
N THR A 112 -9.50 4.97 11.22
CA THR A 112 -9.76 3.73 10.47
C THR A 112 -9.22 3.83 9.06
N LEU A 113 -8.99 2.68 8.43
CA LEU A 113 -8.75 2.59 7.00
C LEU A 113 -9.64 1.49 6.43
N GLU A 114 -10.41 1.82 5.40
CA GLU A 114 -11.31 0.91 4.71
C GLU A 114 -10.72 0.56 3.35
N LEU A 115 -10.34 -0.70 3.17
CA LEU A 115 -9.64 -1.19 2.00
C LEU A 115 -10.48 -2.23 1.27
N PHE A 116 -10.65 -2.03 -0.03
CA PHE A 116 -11.26 -2.96 -0.96
C PHE A 116 -10.16 -3.57 -1.82
N LEU A 117 -10.07 -4.90 -1.80
CA LEU A 117 -9.06 -5.66 -2.54
C LEU A 117 -9.75 -6.65 -3.46
N THR A 118 -9.39 -6.64 -4.73
CA THR A 118 -9.82 -7.61 -5.73
C THR A 118 -8.66 -8.58 -5.98
N GLN A 119 -8.83 -9.84 -5.58
CA GLN A 119 -7.89 -10.91 -5.89
C GLN A 119 -8.00 -11.30 -7.37
N LEU A 120 -6.86 -11.38 -8.04
CA LEU A 120 -6.77 -11.86 -9.43
C LEU A 120 -6.54 -13.37 -9.46
N ASN A 121 -7.06 -14.01 -10.51
CA ASN A 121 -6.81 -15.44 -10.73
C ASN A 121 -5.44 -15.63 -11.37
N GLY A 122 -4.49 -16.16 -10.61
CA GLY A 122 -3.12 -16.40 -11.04
C GLY A 122 -2.09 -15.71 -10.17
N GLU A 123 -0.88 -15.65 -10.65
CA GLU A 123 0.26 -15.02 -9.98
C GLU A 123 0.74 -13.82 -10.78
N LEU A 124 1.14 -12.77 -10.09
CA LEU A 124 1.92 -11.67 -10.64
C LEU A 124 3.30 -11.71 -9.98
N ILE A 125 4.32 -11.39 -10.75
CA ILE A 125 5.71 -11.41 -10.27
C ILE A 125 6.32 -10.01 -10.41
N ARG A 126 7.19 -9.63 -9.47
CA ARG A 126 8.06 -8.46 -9.57
C ARG A 126 9.48 -8.92 -9.71
N GLU A 127 10.18 -8.32 -10.67
CA GLU A 127 11.60 -8.55 -10.91
C GLU A 127 12.35 -7.22 -11.03
N GLN A 128 13.63 -7.26 -10.70
CA GLN A 128 14.48 -6.09 -10.80
C GLN A 128 14.73 -5.75 -12.28
N ASP A 129 14.34 -4.55 -12.69
CA ASP A 129 14.73 -3.95 -13.95
C ASP A 129 16.09 -3.23 -13.77
N LEU A 130 17.14 -3.81 -14.30
CA LEU A 130 18.50 -3.28 -14.20
C LEU A 130 18.64 -1.89 -14.87
N SER A 131 17.80 -1.57 -15.85
CA SER A 131 17.85 -0.28 -16.55
C SER A 131 17.36 0.86 -15.67
N THR A 132 16.28 0.64 -14.95
CA THR A 132 15.67 1.64 -14.05
C THR A 132 16.16 1.53 -12.62
N GLY A 133 16.57 0.33 -12.19
CA GLY A 133 16.91 0.00 -10.79
C GLY A 133 15.67 -0.25 -9.91
N LEU A 134 14.48 -0.30 -10.51
CA LEU A 134 13.22 -0.60 -9.82
C LEU A 134 12.82 -2.05 -10.01
N GLU A 135 12.04 -2.55 -9.05
CA GLU A 135 11.37 -3.84 -9.15
C GLU A 135 10.04 -3.66 -9.88
N GLY A 136 10.05 -3.98 -11.18
CA GLY A 136 8.92 -3.83 -12.08
C GLY A 136 7.98 -5.03 -12.04
N LEU A 137 6.68 -4.79 -12.28
CA LEU A 137 5.69 -5.84 -12.47
C LEU A 137 5.95 -6.55 -13.81
N GLN A 138 5.98 -7.88 -13.78
CA GLN A 138 6.04 -8.75 -14.95
C GLN A 138 4.65 -9.40 -15.12
N PRO A 139 3.90 -9.00 -16.15
CA PRO A 139 2.56 -9.53 -16.41
C PRO A 139 2.57 -10.92 -17.02
#